data_82a90b9857545d984a149abc9365e10d
#
_entry.id   82a90b9857545d984a149abc9365e10d
#
_cell.length_a   1.000
_cell.length_b   1.000
_cell.length_c   1.000
_cell.angle_alpha   90.00
_cell.angle_beta   90.00
_cell.angle_gamma   90.00
#
_symmetry.space_group_name_H-M   'P 1'
#
loop_
_entity.id
_entity.type
_entity.pdbx_description
1 polymer ?
#
loop_
_entity_poly.entity_id
_entity_poly.type
_entity_poly.pdbx_seq_one_letter_code
_entity_poly.pdbx_strand_id
1 'polypeptide(L)'
;MQTVSHMKEFTSMEVFAENAAEYITTGNRRIMDGTLLIYSSVTGSTPEIVKAIEKAHAAHATILAFLDNPNPHLRELCELCISYPQNEQLKLFMAADRILFLRHEFDCYDDCYENFDCYLADALISVEQSSDSFAQEFAKKHCNDTLHYFVGAGNQWGSTYSYGMCYWEEMHWMATKTVSSGEFFHGTLEIISRDTPVTLFISEDASRPLSLRVAAFLPKICANYTIIDAADYPLIGIKPQYRGFISHLVTHAVTNRIDVHLEAINCHPMEIRRYYRCLEY
;
A
#
# COMPACT_ATOMS: atom_id res chain seq x y z
N MET A 1 -4.77 0.45 5.70
CA MET A 1 -5.27 1.79 5.23
C MET A 1 -5.97 1.66 3.88
N GLN A 2 -5.33 1.17 2.82
CA GLN A 2 -5.96 1.05 1.49
C GLN A 2 -7.19 0.14 1.47
N THR A 3 -7.18 -1.01 2.15
CA THR A 3 -8.34 -1.90 2.30
C THR A 3 -9.52 -1.20 2.96
N VAL A 4 -9.27 -0.38 4.00
CA VAL A 4 -10.31 0.46 4.62
C VAL A 4 -10.82 1.51 3.65
N SER A 5 -9.94 2.12 2.84
CA SER A 5 -10.35 3.07 1.80
C SER A 5 -11.26 2.42 0.75
N HIS A 6 -10.97 1.18 0.36
CA HIS A 6 -11.80 0.39 -0.53
C HIS A 6 -13.15 0.02 0.10
N MET A 7 -13.14 -0.58 1.29
CA MET A 7 -14.38 -1.05 1.95
C MET A 7 -15.41 0.07 2.18
N LYS A 8 -14.98 1.27 2.56
CA LYS A 8 -15.90 2.38 2.83
C LYS A 8 -16.74 2.81 1.61
N GLU A 9 -16.35 2.40 0.41
CA GLU A 9 -17.13 2.67 -0.82
C GLU A 9 -18.33 1.73 -0.95
N PHE A 10 -18.32 0.58 -0.27
CA PHE A 10 -19.29 -0.48 -0.42
C PHE A 10 -20.16 -0.71 0.82
N THR A 11 -19.70 -0.35 2.01
CA THR A 11 -20.39 -0.69 3.26
C THR A 11 -20.56 0.49 4.19
N SER A 12 -21.65 0.47 4.97
CA SER A 12 -21.85 1.33 6.14
C SER A 12 -21.29 0.72 7.45
N MET A 13 -20.72 -0.48 7.38
CA MET A 13 -20.07 -1.11 8.52
C MET A 13 -18.92 -0.25 9.03
N GLU A 14 -18.75 -0.17 10.34
CA GLU A 14 -17.59 0.53 10.91
C GLU A 14 -16.31 -0.24 10.60
N VAL A 15 -15.43 0.37 9.82
CA VAL A 15 -14.13 -0.20 9.39
C VAL A 15 -13.04 0.83 9.67
N PHE A 16 -11.97 0.41 10.33
CA PHE A 16 -10.83 1.28 10.61
C PHE A 16 -9.51 0.52 10.57
N ALA A 17 -8.42 1.25 10.36
CA ALA A 17 -7.06 0.74 10.51
C ALA A 17 -6.49 1.24 11.84
N GLU A 18 -5.81 0.35 12.55
CA GLU A 18 -5.20 0.64 13.84
C GLU A 18 -3.70 0.40 13.78
N ASN A 19 -2.93 1.27 14.39
CA ASN A 19 -1.50 1.06 14.57
C ASN A 19 -1.23 0.24 15.82
N ALA A 20 -0.45 -0.82 15.72
CA ALA A 20 -0.19 -1.73 16.82
C ALA A 20 0.45 -1.03 18.05
N ALA A 21 1.44 -0.17 17.82
CA ALA A 21 2.12 0.56 18.90
C ALA A 21 1.20 1.56 19.59
N GLU A 22 0.34 2.25 18.82
CA GLU A 22 -0.67 3.14 19.41
C GLU A 22 -1.70 2.34 20.22
N TYR A 23 -2.21 1.24 19.67
CA TYR A 23 -3.19 0.39 20.36
C TYR A 23 -2.67 -0.16 21.68
N ILE A 24 -1.45 -0.66 21.75
CA ILE A 24 -0.89 -1.15 23.01
C ILE A 24 -0.72 -0.05 24.05
N THR A 25 -0.43 1.18 23.61
CA THR A 25 -0.15 2.33 24.48
C THR A 25 -1.43 3.00 24.97
N THR A 26 -2.32 3.36 24.07
CA THR A 26 -3.53 4.15 24.38
C THR A 26 -4.79 3.32 24.51
N GLY A 27 -4.80 2.11 23.90
CA GLY A 27 -5.98 1.29 23.73
C GLY A 27 -6.95 1.82 22.66
N ASN A 28 -7.93 1.01 22.32
CA ASN A 28 -9.06 1.40 21.48
C ASN A 28 -10.31 0.68 21.96
N ARG A 29 -11.29 1.43 22.48
CA ARG A 29 -12.54 0.88 23.04
C ARG A 29 -13.43 0.19 22.03
N ARG A 30 -13.18 0.36 20.72
CA ARG A 30 -13.89 -0.34 19.66
C ARG A 30 -13.38 -1.75 19.42
N ILE A 31 -12.20 -2.09 19.94
CA ILE A 31 -11.66 -3.46 19.90
C ILE A 31 -12.15 -4.18 21.16
N MET A 32 -13.21 -4.96 20.99
CA MET A 32 -13.93 -5.66 22.06
C MET A 32 -14.62 -6.90 21.50
N ASP A 33 -15.39 -7.59 22.30
CA ASP A 33 -16.24 -8.70 21.88
C ASP A 33 -17.11 -8.30 20.67
N GLY A 34 -17.17 -9.15 19.66
CA GLY A 34 -17.83 -8.88 18.37
C GLY A 34 -16.99 -8.10 17.35
N THR A 35 -15.78 -7.65 17.69
CA THR A 35 -14.84 -7.08 16.71
C THR A 35 -14.14 -8.18 15.93
N LEU A 36 -14.11 -8.08 14.60
CA LEU A 36 -13.20 -8.86 13.76
C LEU A 36 -11.92 -8.05 13.51
N LEU A 37 -10.80 -8.54 14.02
CA LEU A 37 -9.47 -7.98 13.79
C LEU A 37 -8.75 -8.79 12.72
N ILE A 38 -8.33 -8.13 11.65
CA ILE A 38 -7.55 -8.75 10.56
C ILE A 38 -6.16 -8.13 10.57
N TYR A 39 -5.12 -8.95 10.64
CA TYR A 39 -3.75 -8.45 10.56
C TYR A 39 -2.88 -9.30 9.64
N SER A 40 -1.79 -8.71 9.19
CA SER A 40 -0.77 -9.38 8.38
C SER A 40 0.62 -9.10 8.94
N SER A 41 1.47 -10.12 8.98
CA SER A 41 2.87 -9.98 9.39
C SER A 41 3.73 -11.03 8.71
N VAL A 42 4.87 -10.62 8.17
CA VAL A 42 5.81 -11.55 7.53
C VAL A 42 6.40 -12.52 8.56
N THR A 43 6.93 -12.01 9.65
CA THR A 43 7.65 -12.83 10.65
C THR A 43 6.79 -13.24 11.84
N GLY A 44 5.70 -12.53 12.12
CA GLY A 44 4.91 -12.71 13.33
C GLY A 44 5.71 -12.47 14.63
N SER A 45 6.85 -11.80 14.56
CA SER A 45 7.78 -11.63 15.68
C SER A 45 8.00 -10.18 16.12
N THR A 46 7.39 -9.22 15.45
CA THR A 46 7.46 -7.80 15.84
C THR A 46 6.80 -7.62 17.20
N PRO A 47 7.53 -7.11 18.22
CA PRO A 47 7.02 -7.08 19.59
C PRO A 47 5.69 -6.34 19.75
N GLU A 48 5.49 -5.24 19.02
CA GLU A 48 4.26 -4.46 19.05
C GLU A 48 3.09 -5.26 18.48
N ILE A 49 3.31 -6.03 17.40
CA ILE A 49 2.27 -6.87 16.81
C ILE A 49 1.88 -7.98 17.81
N VAL A 50 2.86 -8.66 18.42
CA VAL A 50 2.59 -9.71 19.40
C VAL A 50 1.73 -9.16 20.55
N LYS A 51 2.17 -8.06 21.18
CA LYS A 51 1.44 -7.43 22.30
C LYS A 51 0.05 -6.91 21.89
N ALA A 52 -0.09 -6.38 20.68
CA ALA A 52 -1.38 -5.90 20.18
C ALA A 52 -2.38 -7.05 20.00
N ILE A 53 -1.92 -8.19 19.48
CA ILE A 53 -2.74 -9.38 19.29
C ILE A 53 -3.14 -9.99 20.64
N GLU A 54 -2.20 -10.13 21.59
CA GLU A 54 -2.48 -10.57 22.96
C GLU A 54 -3.56 -9.68 23.62
N LYS A 55 -3.44 -8.36 23.48
CA LYS A 55 -4.39 -7.39 24.02
C LYS A 55 -5.76 -7.50 23.36
N ALA A 56 -5.83 -7.68 22.04
CA ALA A 56 -7.08 -7.87 21.30
C ALA A 56 -7.76 -9.21 21.66
N HIS A 57 -6.98 -10.28 21.79
CA HIS A 57 -7.48 -11.58 22.25
C HIS A 57 -8.06 -11.49 23.67
N ALA A 58 -7.38 -10.81 24.60
CA ALA A 58 -7.88 -10.57 25.95
C ALA A 58 -9.15 -9.70 25.98
N ALA A 59 -9.38 -8.90 24.94
CA ALA A 59 -10.61 -8.13 24.75
C ALA A 59 -11.72 -8.93 24.02
N HIS A 60 -11.53 -10.21 23.79
CA HIS A 60 -12.45 -11.13 23.11
C HIS A 60 -12.76 -10.76 21.65
N ALA A 61 -11.81 -10.10 20.96
CA ALA A 61 -11.92 -9.88 19.52
C ALA A 61 -11.68 -11.19 18.75
N THR A 62 -12.42 -11.43 17.70
CA THR A 62 -12.18 -12.52 16.74
C THR A 62 -10.98 -12.15 15.85
N ILE A 63 -9.97 -13.01 15.74
CA ILE A 63 -8.72 -12.66 15.08
C ILE A 63 -8.49 -13.53 13.85
N LEU A 64 -8.34 -12.88 12.69
CA LEU A 64 -7.89 -13.48 11.44
C LEU A 64 -6.46 -12.99 11.14
N ALA A 65 -5.52 -13.92 11.02
CA ALA A 65 -4.11 -13.62 10.76
C ALA A 65 -3.65 -14.12 9.38
N PHE A 66 -2.87 -13.27 8.70
CA PHE A 66 -2.03 -13.68 7.58
C PHE A 66 -0.57 -13.64 8.02
N LEU A 67 0.07 -14.80 8.13
CA LEU A 67 1.46 -14.94 8.59
C LEU A 67 2.26 -15.69 7.55
N ASP A 68 3.35 -15.11 7.03
CA ASP A 68 4.23 -15.80 6.09
C ASP A 68 5.04 -16.88 6.81
N ASN A 69 5.55 -16.56 8.00
CA ASN A 69 6.19 -17.51 8.90
C ASN A 69 5.30 -17.75 10.13
N PRO A 70 4.85 -18.99 10.36
CA PRO A 70 3.98 -19.28 11.49
C PRO A 70 4.71 -19.03 12.82
N ASN A 71 4.18 -18.12 13.63
CA ASN A 71 4.53 -17.99 15.03
C ASN A 71 3.54 -18.85 15.84
N PRO A 72 3.97 -19.93 16.52
CA PRO A 72 3.06 -20.83 17.24
C PRO A 72 2.21 -20.11 18.28
N HIS A 73 2.81 -19.16 19.02
CA HIS A 73 2.10 -18.39 20.04
C HIS A 73 0.97 -17.54 19.42
N LEU A 74 1.25 -16.78 18.35
CA LEU A 74 0.21 -15.98 17.69
C LEU A 74 -0.86 -16.85 17.03
N ARG A 75 -0.47 -18.04 16.54
CA ARG A 75 -1.43 -18.97 15.96
C ARG A 75 -2.48 -19.47 16.95
N GLU A 76 -2.09 -19.67 18.21
CA GLU A 76 -3.00 -20.08 19.31
C GLU A 76 -3.99 -18.98 19.69
N LEU A 77 -3.68 -17.71 19.42
CA LEU A 77 -4.52 -16.56 19.71
C LEU A 77 -5.51 -16.22 18.59
N CYS A 78 -5.43 -16.89 17.44
CA CYS A 78 -6.23 -16.59 16.27
C CYS A 78 -7.26 -17.68 15.99
N GLU A 79 -8.50 -17.30 15.66
CA GLU A 79 -9.52 -18.21 15.18
C GLU A 79 -9.18 -18.77 13.81
N LEU A 80 -8.53 -17.96 12.97
CA LEU A 80 -8.03 -18.41 11.68
C LEU A 80 -6.66 -17.79 11.40
N CYS A 81 -5.69 -18.66 11.09
CA CYS A 81 -4.34 -18.27 10.70
C CYS A 81 -4.02 -18.87 9.32
N ILE A 82 -3.82 -18.01 8.34
CA ILE A 82 -3.53 -18.37 6.96
C ILE A 82 -2.06 -18.05 6.68
N SER A 83 -1.29 -19.05 6.24
CA SER A 83 0.04 -18.82 5.70
C SER A 83 -0.08 -18.52 4.21
N TYR A 84 0.28 -17.30 3.83
CA TYR A 84 0.25 -16.85 2.46
C TYR A 84 1.48 -15.97 2.22
N PRO A 85 2.56 -16.52 1.68
CA PRO A 85 3.78 -15.76 1.42
C PRO A 85 3.54 -14.73 0.33
N GLN A 86 4.08 -13.54 0.52
CA GLN A 86 4.03 -12.43 -0.43
C GLN A 86 2.65 -11.77 -0.59
N ASN A 87 2.62 -10.62 -1.22
CA ASN A 87 1.44 -9.84 -1.62
C ASN A 87 0.39 -9.61 -0.51
N GLU A 88 0.81 -9.01 0.59
CA GLU A 88 -0.06 -8.68 1.72
C GLU A 88 -1.29 -7.84 1.32
N GLN A 89 -1.13 -6.97 0.33
CA GLN A 89 -2.18 -6.07 -0.11
C GLN A 89 -3.35 -6.85 -0.72
N LEU A 90 -3.08 -7.76 -1.66
CA LEU A 90 -4.13 -8.54 -2.33
C LEU A 90 -4.90 -9.43 -1.34
N LYS A 91 -4.20 -10.12 -0.43
CA LYS A 91 -4.86 -11.00 0.55
C LYS A 91 -5.80 -10.25 1.50
N LEU A 92 -5.46 -9.02 1.86
CA LEU A 92 -6.34 -8.17 2.68
C LEU A 92 -7.58 -7.72 1.91
N PHE A 93 -7.44 -7.40 0.62
CA PHE A 93 -8.58 -7.10 -0.26
C PHE A 93 -9.48 -8.32 -0.44
N MET A 94 -8.91 -9.51 -0.74
CA MET A 94 -9.68 -10.75 -0.87
C MET A 94 -10.51 -11.04 0.38
N ALA A 95 -9.95 -10.89 1.57
CA ALA A 95 -10.67 -11.10 2.82
C ALA A 95 -11.78 -10.06 3.02
N ALA A 96 -11.50 -8.79 2.77
CA ALA A 96 -12.45 -7.70 2.88
C ALA A 96 -13.62 -7.88 1.91
N ASP A 97 -13.33 -8.13 0.63
CA ASP A 97 -14.34 -8.32 -0.41
C ASP A 97 -15.19 -9.57 -0.18
N ARG A 98 -14.59 -10.62 0.42
CA ARG A 98 -15.37 -11.81 0.82
C ARG A 98 -16.36 -11.48 1.94
N ILE A 99 -15.98 -10.64 2.88
CA ILE A 99 -16.90 -10.16 3.93
C ILE A 99 -18.03 -9.34 3.30
N LEU A 100 -17.70 -8.43 2.41
CA LEU A 100 -18.69 -7.61 1.69
C LEU A 100 -19.63 -8.46 0.85
N PHE A 101 -19.11 -9.50 0.16
CA PHE A 101 -19.91 -10.45 -0.60
C PHE A 101 -20.91 -11.21 0.27
N LEU A 102 -20.48 -11.71 1.42
CA LEU A 102 -21.36 -12.41 2.37
C LEU A 102 -22.45 -11.51 2.96
N ARG A 103 -22.25 -10.20 2.89
CA ARG A 103 -23.23 -9.18 3.30
C ARG A 103 -24.09 -8.66 2.16
N HIS A 104 -23.92 -9.17 0.94
CA HIS A 104 -24.58 -8.67 -0.28
C HIS A 104 -24.26 -7.19 -0.59
N GLU A 105 -23.05 -6.76 -0.27
CA GLU A 105 -22.53 -5.42 -0.52
C GLU A 105 -21.45 -5.39 -1.62
N PHE A 106 -21.05 -6.57 -2.14
CA PHE A 106 -20.07 -6.74 -3.22
C PHE A 106 -20.40 -8.00 -4.05
N ASP A 107 -21.49 -7.97 -4.80
CA ASP A 107 -22.04 -9.15 -5.50
C ASP A 107 -21.13 -9.69 -6.63
N CYS A 108 -20.18 -8.88 -7.10
CA CYS A 108 -19.25 -9.28 -8.17
C CYS A 108 -18.01 -10.05 -7.68
N TYR A 109 -17.95 -10.50 -6.42
CA TYR A 109 -16.78 -11.13 -5.83
C TYR A 109 -16.23 -12.30 -6.68
N ASP A 110 -17.08 -13.27 -7.00
CA ASP A 110 -16.64 -14.47 -7.71
C ASP A 110 -16.14 -14.10 -9.13
N ASP A 111 -16.86 -13.28 -9.88
CA ASP A 111 -16.46 -12.82 -11.22
C ASP A 111 -15.17 -11.96 -11.18
N CYS A 112 -15.01 -11.15 -10.16
CA CYS A 112 -13.83 -10.31 -9.95
C CYS A 112 -12.57 -11.17 -9.70
N TYR A 113 -12.65 -12.08 -8.74
CA TYR A 113 -11.50 -12.90 -8.35
C TYR A 113 -11.19 -14.02 -9.34
N GLU A 114 -12.17 -14.55 -10.07
CA GLU A 114 -11.94 -15.43 -11.24
C GLU A 114 -11.20 -14.66 -12.34
N ASN A 115 -11.57 -13.41 -12.60
CA ASN A 115 -10.87 -12.56 -13.56
C ASN A 115 -9.42 -12.28 -13.14
N PHE A 116 -9.18 -12.02 -11.85
CA PHE A 116 -7.83 -11.81 -11.34
C PHE A 116 -7.00 -13.11 -11.39
N ASP A 117 -7.57 -14.24 -11.02
CA ASP A 117 -6.89 -15.54 -11.09
C ASP A 117 -6.41 -15.86 -12.51
N CYS A 118 -7.22 -15.54 -13.50
CA CYS A 118 -6.88 -15.79 -14.91
C CYS A 118 -5.84 -14.83 -15.48
N TYR A 119 -5.83 -13.55 -15.09
CA TYR A 119 -5.13 -12.52 -15.88
C TYR A 119 -4.19 -11.62 -15.08
N LEU A 120 -4.33 -11.53 -13.75
CA LEU A 120 -3.61 -10.51 -12.97
C LEU A 120 -2.09 -10.70 -13.01
N ALA A 121 -1.60 -11.93 -12.87
CA ALA A 121 -0.17 -12.20 -12.88
C ALA A 121 0.50 -11.76 -14.20
N ASP A 122 -0.06 -12.18 -15.33
CA ASP A 122 0.46 -11.82 -16.64
C ASP A 122 0.35 -10.32 -16.92
N ALA A 123 -0.75 -9.70 -16.48
CA ALA A 123 -0.93 -8.25 -16.60
C ALA A 123 0.15 -7.48 -15.82
N LEU A 124 0.45 -7.86 -14.57
CA LEU A 124 1.48 -7.19 -13.76
C LEU A 124 2.89 -7.42 -14.31
N ILE A 125 3.21 -8.63 -14.80
CA ILE A 125 4.47 -8.90 -15.50
C ILE A 125 4.61 -8.00 -16.74
N SER A 126 3.54 -7.83 -17.51
CA SER A 126 3.54 -6.93 -18.66
C SER A 126 3.76 -5.46 -18.26
N VAL A 127 3.22 -5.02 -17.12
CA VAL A 127 3.49 -3.68 -16.57
C VAL A 127 4.96 -3.53 -16.22
N GLU A 128 5.57 -4.48 -15.49
CA GLU A 128 7.01 -4.44 -15.17
C GLU A 128 7.87 -4.36 -16.44
N GLN A 129 7.58 -5.20 -17.43
CA GLN A 129 8.34 -5.23 -18.68
C GLN A 129 8.21 -3.92 -19.47
N SER A 130 7.00 -3.37 -19.59
CA SER A 130 6.74 -2.16 -20.36
C SER A 130 7.23 -0.89 -19.66
N SER A 131 7.30 -0.88 -18.34
CA SER A 131 7.77 0.25 -17.54
C SER A 131 9.27 0.27 -17.31
N ASP A 132 10.01 -0.78 -17.64
CA ASP A 132 11.43 -0.91 -17.27
C ASP A 132 12.32 0.24 -17.76
N SER A 133 12.18 0.65 -19.02
CA SER A 133 12.93 1.79 -19.57
C SER A 133 12.59 3.11 -18.87
N PHE A 134 11.31 3.34 -18.59
CA PHE A 134 10.88 4.49 -17.80
C PHE A 134 11.47 4.45 -16.40
N ALA A 135 11.42 3.31 -15.73
CA ALA A 135 11.96 3.10 -14.40
C ALA A 135 13.47 3.36 -14.33
N GLN A 136 14.22 2.94 -15.33
CA GLN A 136 15.65 3.22 -15.43
C GLN A 136 15.94 4.73 -15.55
N GLU A 137 15.22 5.45 -16.40
CA GLU A 137 15.42 6.90 -16.55
C GLU A 137 14.96 7.66 -15.29
N PHE A 138 13.88 7.22 -14.66
CA PHE A 138 13.44 7.75 -13.38
C PHE A 138 14.52 7.57 -12.29
N ALA A 139 15.07 6.37 -12.15
CA ALA A 139 16.10 6.08 -11.17
C ALA A 139 17.36 6.91 -11.41
N LYS A 140 17.85 7.05 -12.65
CA LYS A 140 18.97 7.92 -12.98
C LYS A 140 18.73 9.38 -12.61
N LYS A 141 17.51 9.87 -12.84
CA LYS A 141 17.13 11.25 -12.56
C LYS A 141 17.08 11.54 -11.06
N HIS A 142 16.62 10.57 -10.27
CA HIS A 142 16.23 10.77 -8.87
C HIS A 142 17.16 10.10 -7.84
N CYS A 143 18.20 9.35 -8.25
CA CYS A 143 19.11 8.65 -7.34
C CYS A 143 19.87 9.54 -6.33
N ASN A 144 19.91 10.84 -6.56
CA ASN A 144 20.59 11.81 -5.69
C ASN A 144 19.62 12.85 -5.06
N ASP A 145 18.31 12.60 -5.11
CA ASP A 145 17.36 13.49 -4.50
C ASP A 145 17.58 13.57 -2.97
N THR A 146 17.65 14.76 -2.44
CA THR A 146 17.79 14.99 -1.00
C THR A 146 16.45 14.87 -0.26
N LEU A 147 15.35 15.12 -0.95
CA LEU A 147 13.98 14.94 -0.47
C LEU A 147 13.05 14.77 -1.67
N HIS A 148 12.34 13.66 -1.73
CA HIS A 148 11.38 13.37 -2.80
C HIS A 148 9.95 13.35 -2.27
N TYR A 149 9.02 13.98 -2.98
CA TYR A 149 7.61 14.01 -2.60
C TYR A 149 6.82 12.94 -3.36
N PHE A 150 6.10 12.09 -2.61
CA PHE A 150 5.16 11.13 -3.19
C PHE A 150 3.73 11.53 -2.85
N VAL A 151 2.87 11.59 -3.86
CA VAL A 151 1.48 12.03 -3.73
C VAL A 151 0.55 10.94 -4.24
N GLY A 152 -0.54 10.64 -3.51
CA GLY A 152 -1.53 9.63 -3.91
C GLY A 152 -2.84 9.78 -3.15
N ALA A 153 -3.89 9.07 -3.60
CA ALA A 153 -5.22 9.10 -2.96
C ALA A 153 -5.90 7.73 -2.98
N GLY A 154 -6.97 7.57 -2.21
CA GLY A 154 -7.84 6.39 -2.21
C GLY A 154 -7.10 5.09 -1.92
N ASN A 155 -7.33 4.08 -2.74
CA ASN A 155 -6.64 2.79 -2.66
C ASN A 155 -5.12 2.93 -2.86
N GLN A 156 -4.68 3.95 -3.58
CA GLN A 156 -3.27 4.25 -3.82
C GLN A 156 -2.58 4.90 -2.61
N TRP A 157 -3.31 5.55 -1.69
CA TRP A 157 -2.69 6.29 -0.58
C TRP A 157 -1.83 5.40 0.32
N GLY A 158 -2.34 4.23 0.71
CA GLY A 158 -1.57 3.31 1.55
C GLY A 158 -0.27 2.84 0.89
N SER A 159 -0.31 2.55 -0.40
CA SER A 159 0.88 2.18 -1.19
C SER A 159 1.85 3.36 -1.36
N THR A 160 1.34 4.57 -1.60
CA THR A 160 2.16 5.79 -1.66
C THR A 160 2.93 6.02 -0.35
N TYR A 161 2.23 5.90 0.78
CA TYR A 161 2.83 6.03 2.11
C TYR A 161 3.89 4.95 2.36
N SER A 162 3.56 3.70 2.06
CA SER A 162 4.50 2.57 2.21
C SER A 162 5.72 2.71 1.30
N TYR A 163 5.53 3.16 0.06
CA TYR A 163 6.62 3.34 -0.88
C TYR A 163 7.64 4.37 -0.39
N GLY A 164 7.17 5.52 0.10
CA GLY A 164 8.06 6.51 0.70
C GLY A 164 8.80 5.96 1.92
N MET A 165 8.06 5.46 2.91
CA MET A 165 8.64 5.07 4.20
C MET A 165 9.40 3.75 4.13
N CYS A 166 8.83 2.69 3.54
CA CYS A 166 9.43 1.36 3.62
C CYS A 166 10.47 1.12 2.52
N TYR A 167 10.25 1.65 1.32
CA TYR A 167 11.19 1.44 0.21
C TYR A 167 12.26 2.54 0.19
N TRP A 168 11.86 3.81 0.06
CA TRP A 168 12.86 4.86 -0.08
C TRP A 168 13.61 5.18 1.20
N GLU A 169 12.93 5.37 2.33
CA GLU A 169 13.61 5.72 3.59
C GLU A 169 14.28 4.49 4.22
N GLU A 170 13.57 3.35 4.33
CA GLU A 170 14.10 2.16 5.01
C GLU A 170 15.12 1.41 4.16
N MET A 171 14.84 1.20 2.85
CA MET A 171 15.64 0.33 1.98
C MET A 171 16.69 1.12 1.18
N HIS A 172 16.33 2.25 0.59
CA HIS A 172 17.26 3.08 -0.20
C HIS A 172 17.97 4.17 0.60
N TRP A 173 17.54 4.44 1.83
CA TRP A 173 18.05 5.50 2.73
C TRP A 173 17.93 6.90 2.13
N MET A 174 16.89 7.13 1.34
CA MET A 174 16.57 8.39 0.68
C MET A 174 15.39 9.05 1.39
N ALA A 175 15.52 10.32 1.76
CA ALA A 175 14.47 11.02 2.47
C ALA A 175 13.26 11.31 1.58
N THR A 176 12.06 11.13 2.15
CA THR A 176 10.81 11.38 1.43
C THR A 176 9.80 12.18 2.26
N LYS A 177 8.80 12.71 1.55
CA LYS A 177 7.57 13.21 2.16
C LYS A 177 6.37 12.67 1.37
N THR A 178 5.57 11.86 2.02
CA THR A 178 4.32 11.37 1.44
C THR A 178 3.16 12.31 1.77
N VAL A 179 2.29 12.57 0.79
CA VAL A 179 1.17 13.51 0.91
C VAL A 179 -0.08 12.92 0.26
N SER A 180 -1.21 12.98 0.96
CA SER A 180 -2.49 12.65 0.34
C SER A 180 -2.85 13.71 -0.71
N SER A 181 -3.34 13.27 -1.89
CA SER A 181 -3.82 14.19 -2.94
C SER A 181 -4.93 15.13 -2.42
N GLY A 182 -5.74 14.67 -1.48
CA GLY A 182 -6.78 15.48 -0.84
C GLY A 182 -6.22 16.61 0.02
N GLU A 183 -5.03 16.41 0.62
CA GLU A 183 -4.38 17.37 1.51
C GLU A 183 -3.30 18.22 0.82
N PHE A 184 -2.91 17.87 -0.40
CA PHE A 184 -1.86 18.57 -1.14
C PHE A 184 -2.07 20.09 -1.17
N PHE A 185 -3.31 20.54 -1.32
CA PHE A 185 -3.70 21.94 -1.41
C PHE A 185 -3.84 22.67 -0.04
N HIS A 186 -3.60 21.99 1.08
CA HIS A 186 -3.70 22.54 2.42
C HIS A 186 -2.35 22.93 3.05
N GLY A 187 -1.31 23.08 2.22
CA GLY A 187 0.01 23.54 2.69
C GLY A 187 1.17 23.05 1.84
N THR A 188 1.15 21.77 1.42
CA THR A 188 2.29 21.21 0.67
C THR A 188 2.57 21.96 -0.62
N LEU A 189 1.55 22.43 -1.34
CA LEU A 189 1.73 23.24 -2.56
C LEU A 189 2.63 24.45 -2.37
N GLU A 190 2.67 25.06 -1.17
CA GLU A 190 3.44 26.28 -0.89
C GLU A 190 4.96 26.05 -0.80
N ILE A 191 5.37 24.80 -0.58
CA ILE A 191 6.79 24.43 -0.48
C ILE A 191 7.30 23.70 -1.74
N ILE A 192 6.44 23.47 -2.72
CA ILE A 192 6.84 22.91 -4.01
C ILE A 192 7.36 24.03 -4.90
N SER A 193 8.61 23.93 -5.29
CA SER A 193 9.27 24.84 -6.23
C SER A 193 9.45 24.18 -7.60
N ARG A 194 10.00 24.95 -8.54
CA ARG A 194 10.24 24.49 -9.91
C ARG A 194 11.02 23.17 -9.98
N ASP A 195 12.01 22.98 -9.11
CA ASP A 195 12.94 21.85 -9.17
C ASP A 195 12.67 20.80 -8.09
N THR A 196 11.62 20.96 -7.28
CA THR A 196 11.22 19.97 -6.27
C THR A 196 10.83 18.65 -6.92
N PRO A 197 11.47 17.52 -6.57
CA PRO A 197 11.09 16.24 -7.15
C PRO A 197 9.75 15.75 -6.55
N VAL A 198 8.75 15.58 -7.41
CA VAL A 198 7.39 15.16 -7.03
C VAL A 198 6.97 14.00 -7.92
N THR A 199 6.58 12.89 -7.33
CA THR A 199 5.91 11.79 -8.03
C THR A 199 4.47 11.69 -7.58
N LEU A 200 3.55 11.78 -8.54
CA LEU A 200 2.11 11.61 -8.33
C LEU A 200 1.68 10.25 -8.85
N PHE A 201 1.10 9.45 -7.96
CA PHE A 201 0.43 8.20 -8.31
C PHE A 201 -1.06 8.44 -8.54
N ILE A 202 -1.58 7.97 -9.68
CA ILE A 202 -2.99 8.08 -10.04
C ILE A 202 -3.60 6.68 -10.16
N SER A 203 -4.62 6.42 -9.35
CA SER A 203 -5.43 5.19 -9.41
C SER A 203 -6.60 5.32 -10.40
N GLU A 204 -7.24 4.18 -10.67
CA GLU A 204 -8.48 4.11 -11.43
C GLU A 204 -9.72 3.95 -10.50
N ASP A 205 -9.55 4.09 -9.20
CA ASP A 205 -10.64 4.05 -8.22
C ASP A 205 -11.44 5.37 -8.15
N ALA A 206 -12.46 5.39 -7.31
CA ALA A 206 -13.34 6.55 -7.12
C ALA A 206 -12.61 7.83 -6.67
N SER A 207 -11.39 7.71 -6.11
CA SER A 207 -10.57 8.85 -5.66
C SER A 207 -9.78 9.51 -6.79
N ARG A 208 -9.76 8.94 -8.00
CA ARG A 208 -9.03 9.46 -9.18
C ARG A 208 -9.15 10.97 -9.39
N PRO A 209 -10.34 11.61 -9.25
CA PRO A 209 -10.47 13.05 -9.44
C PRO A 209 -9.59 13.90 -8.52
N LEU A 210 -9.26 13.40 -7.30
CA LEU A 210 -8.36 14.10 -6.37
C LEU A 210 -6.94 14.17 -6.92
N SER A 211 -6.43 13.05 -7.44
CA SER A 211 -5.09 13.00 -8.05
C SER A 211 -5.04 13.75 -9.38
N LEU A 212 -6.08 13.70 -10.21
CA LEU A 212 -6.17 14.49 -11.44
C LEU A 212 -6.14 16.00 -11.18
N ARG A 213 -6.74 16.45 -10.06
CA ARG A 213 -6.64 17.85 -9.63
C ARG A 213 -5.20 18.26 -9.34
N VAL A 214 -4.42 17.42 -8.69
CA VAL A 214 -2.99 17.65 -8.43
C VAL A 214 -2.21 17.64 -9.76
N ALA A 215 -2.47 16.66 -10.64
CA ALA A 215 -1.83 16.57 -11.95
C ALA A 215 -2.03 17.83 -12.79
N ALA A 216 -3.24 18.40 -12.80
CA ALA A 216 -3.56 19.63 -13.52
C ALA A 216 -2.90 20.89 -12.91
N PHE A 217 -2.53 20.84 -11.64
CA PHE A 217 -1.94 21.96 -10.92
C PHE A 217 -0.40 21.95 -10.97
N LEU A 218 0.24 20.80 -10.81
CA LEU A 218 1.69 20.64 -10.73
C LEU A 218 2.47 21.39 -11.84
N PRO A 219 2.08 21.34 -13.13
CA PRO A 219 2.81 22.05 -14.20
C PRO A 219 2.92 23.57 -14.01
N LYS A 220 2.05 24.16 -13.17
CA LYS A 220 2.04 25.60 -12.91
C LYS A 220 3.16 26.05 -11.97
N ILE A 221 3.64 25.14 -11.13
CA ILE A 221 4.58 25.46 -10.04
C ILE A 221 5.86 24.61 -10.07
N CYS A 222 5.84 23.44 -10.70
CA CYS A 222 6.91 22.47 -10.70
C CYS A 222 7.26 22.04 -12.11
N ALA A 223 8.55 21.88 -12.42
CA ALA A 223 9.04 21.29 -13.67
C ALA A 223 9.63 19.88 -13.44
N ASN A 224 9.92 19.51 -12.19
CA ASN A 224 10.50 18.24 -11.80
C ASN A 224 9.45 17.28 -11.22
N TYR A 225 8.29 17.19 -11.88
CA TYR A 225 7.27 16.22 -11.49
C TYR A 225 7.25 15.01 -12.43
N THR A 226 6.78 13.89 -11.90
CA THR A 226 6.51 12.67 -12.64
C THR A 226 5.11 12.19 -12.28
N ILE A 227 4.35 11.70 -13.26
CA ILE A 227 3.05 11.07 -13.07
C ILE A 227 3.18 9.60 -13.42
N ILE A 228 2.72 8.74 -12.51
CA ILE A 228 2.56 7.31 -12.73
C ILE A 228 1.06 7.02 -12.61
N ASP A 229 0.41 6.88 -13.76
CA ASP A 229 -1.02 6.64 -13.86
C ASP A 229 -1.29 5.16 -14.16
N ALA A 230 -2.04 4.48 -13.30
CA ALA A 230 -2.43 3.08 -13.52
C ALA A 230 -3.19 2.88 -14.86
N ALA A 231 -3.90 3.92 -15.32
CA ALA A 231 -4.65 3.87 -16.58
C ALA A 231 -3.77 3.81 -17.84
N ASP A 232 -2.49 4.17 -17.75
CA ASP A 232 -1.54 4.13 -18.87
C ASP A 232 -1.15 2.69 -19.27
N TYR A 233 -1.47 1.71 -18.42
CA TYR A 233 -1.13 0.31 -18.63
C TYR A 233 -2.35 -0.49 -19.11
N PRO A 234 -2.27 -1.24 -20.22
CA PRO A 234 -3.44 -1.86 -20.84
C PRO A 234 -4.09 -2.98 -20.00
N LEU A 235 -3.37 -3.67 -19.11
CA LEU A 235 -3.85 -4.76 -18.25
C LEU A 235 -4.70 -5.77 -19.03
N ILE A 236 -4.10 -6.44 -20.01
CA ILE A 236 -4.78 -7.34 -20.94
C ILE A 236 -5.55 -8.43 -20.15
N GLY A 237 -6.83 -8.59 -20.45
CA GLY A 237 -7.73 -9.56 -19.83
C GLY A 237 -8.43 -9.07 -18.57
N ILE A 238 -7.92 -8.04 -17.90
CA ILE A 238 -8.57 -7.45 -16.73
C ILE A 238 -9.78 -6.62 -17.17
N LYS A 239 -10.95 -6.93 -16.60
CA LYS A 239 -12.19 -6.21 -16.90
C LYS A 239 -12.13 -4.77 -16.41
N PRO A 240 -12.61 -3.78 -17.18
CA PRO A 240 -12.49 -2.36 -16.84
C PRO A 240 -13.03 -1.98 -15.45
N GLN A 241 -14.13 -2.61 -15.01
CA GLN A 241 -14.75 -2.33 -13.71
C GLN A 241 -13.91 -2.78 -12.52
N TYR A 242 -12.92 -3.65 -12.70
CA TYR A 242 -12.06 -4.19 -11.63
C TYR A 242 -10.70 -3.52 -11.55
N ARG A 243 -10.33 -2.70 -12.53
CA ARG A 243 -9.02 -2.06 -12.62
C ARG A 243 -8.74 -1.13 -11.43
N GLY A 244 -9.78 -0.42 -10.95
CA GLY A 244 -9.67 0.46 -9.78
C GLY A 244 -9.27 -0.28 -8.50
N PHE A 245 -9.65 -1.56 -8.35
CA PHE A 245 -9.34 -2.36 -7.15
C PHE A 245 -7.86 -2.76 -7.07
N ILE A 246 -7.18 -2.84 -8.23
CA ILE A 246 -5.78 -3.30 -8.33
C ILE A 246 -4.80 -2.20 -8.76
N SER A 247 -5.24 -0.94 -8.86
CA SER A 247 -4.36 0.17 -9.30
C SER A 247 -3.09 0.29 -8.45
N HIS A 248 -3.17 0.00 -7.17
CA HIS A 248 -2.02 -0.03 -6.26
C HIS A 248 -1.02 -1.16 -6.59
N LEU A 249 -1.47 -2.29 -7.14
CA LEU A 249 -0.59 -3.36 -7.62
C LEU A 249 0.08 -2.97 -8.93
N VAL A 250 -0.65 -2.27 -9.81
CA VAL A 250 -0.11 -1.75 -11.07
C VAL A 250 1.01 -0.75 -10.81
N THR A 251 0.77 0.22 -9.95
CA THR A 251 1.82 1.19 -9.57
C THR A 251 2.98 0.53 -8.83
N HIS A 252 2.71 -0.51 -8.03
CA HIS A 252 3.76 -1.30 -7.37
C HIS A 252 4.64 -2.02 -8.39
N ALA A 253 4.07 -2.60 -9.44
CA ALA A 253 4.85 -3.23 -10.51
C ALA A 253 5.81 -2.23 -11.18
N VAL A 254 5.37 -0.98 -11.39
CA VAL A 254 6.23 0.10 -11.90
C VAL A 254 7.34 0.46 -10.90
N THR A 255 6.97 0.67 -9.63
CA THR A 255 7.95 1.08 -8.60
C THR A 255 8.95 -0.03 -8.29
N ASN A 256 8.55 -1.30 -8.38
CA ASN A 256 9.47 -2.44 -8.26
C ASN A 256 10.62 -2.37 -9.30
N ARG A 257 10.32 -1.93 -10.54
CA ARG A 257 11.37 -1.70 -11.53
C ARG A 257 12.23 -0.49 -11.21
N ILE A 258 11.66 0.57 -10.64
CA ILE A 258 12.43 1.74 -10.17
C ILE A 258 13.42 1.30 -9.08
N ASP A 259 12.97 0.51 -8.11
CA ASP A 259 13.79 0.07 -6.99
C ASP A 259 14.97 -0.79 -7.44
N VAL A 260 14.77 -1.70 -8.40
CA VAL A 260 15.85 -2.51 -8.99
C VAL A 260 16.92 -1.61 -9.64
N HIS A 261 16.51 -0.56 -10.33
CA HIS A 261 17.46 0.36 -10.95
C HIS A 261 18.13 1.30 -9.94
N LEU A 262 17.42 1.77 -8.91
CA LEU A 262 18.01 2.56 -7.81
C LEU A 262 19.05 1.75 -7.04
N GLU A 263 18.75 0.49 -6.70
CA GLU A 263 19.67 -0.43 -6.06
C GLU A 263 20.97 -0.57 -6.85
N ALA A 264 20.86 -0.78 -8.16
CA ALA A 264 21.99 -0.94 -9.05
C ALA A 264 22.82 0.35 -9.19
N ILE A 265 22.17 1.52 -9.36
CA ILE A 265 22.85 2.81 -9.51
C ILE A 265 23.56 3.21 -8.21
N ASN A 266 22.90 3.06 -7.07
CA ASN A 266 23.43 3.46 -5.77
C ASN A 266 24.42 2.42 -5.20
N CYS A 267 24.55 1.25 -5.83
CA CYS A 267 25.35 0.12 -5.33
C CYS A 267 24.98 -0.21 -3.87
N HIS A 268 23.70 -0.11 -3.53
CA HIS A 268 23.16 -0.27 -2.18
C HIS A 268 22.06 -1.34 -2.15
N PRO A 269 22.39 -2.58 -1.69
CA PRO A 269 21.41 -3.66 -1.60
C PRO A 269 20.24 -3.32 -0.67
N MET A 270 19.03 -3.54 -1.15
CA MET A 270 17.80 -3.19 -0.44
C MET A 270 17.59 -3.98 0.87
N GLU A 271 18.27 -5.12 1.06
CA GLU A 271 18.20 -5.89 2.30
C GLU A 271 19.03 -5.29 3.43
N ILE A 272 19.97 -4.41 3.14
CA ILE A 272 20.83 -3.80 4.16
C ILE A 272 20.01 -2.81 5.00
N ARG A 273 20.16 -2.91 6.31
CA ARG A 273 19.54 -1.99 7.27
C ARG A 273 20.62 -1.31 8.10
N ARG A 274 20.45 0.00 8.35
CA ARG A 274 21.35 0.79 9.19
C ARG A 274 21.06 0.59 10.67
N TYR A 275 19.80 0.60 11.06
CA TYR A 275 19.35 0.58 12.44
C TYR A 275 18.26 -0.44 12.70
N TYR A 276 17.33 -0.62 11.76
CA TYR A 276 16.20 -1.52 11.87
C TYR A 276 16.66 -2.95 12.18
N ARG A 277 16.22 -3.50 13.31
CA ARG A 277 16.66 -4.81 13.85
C ARG A 277 18.18 -4.96 14.07
N CYS A 278 18.94 -3.86 14.01
CA CYS A 278 20.37 -3.84 14.31
C CYS A 278 20.65 -3.23 15.69
N LEU A 279 19.78 -2.35 16.15
CA LEU A 279 19.84 -1.72 17.47
C LEU A 279 18.57 -2.05 18.26
N GLU A 280 18.66 -2.01 19.60
CA GLU A 280 17.50 -2.05 20.48
C GLU A 280 16.77 -0.69 20.47
N TYR A 281 15.42 -0.70 20.38
CA TYR A 281 14.56 0.48 20.40
C TYR A 281 13.15 0.14 20.93
#